data_48b183e04f818770795b385d4cbee976
#
_entry.id   48b183e04f818770795b385d4cbee976
#
_cell.length_a   1.000
_cell.length_b   1.000
_cell.length_c   1.000
_cell.angle_alpha   90.00
_cell.angle_beta   90.00
_cell.angle_gamma   90.00
#
_symmetry.space_group_name_H-M   'P 1'
#
loop_
_entity.id
_entity.type
_entity.pdbx_description
1 polymer ?
#
loop_
_entity_poly.entity_id
_entity_poly.type
_entity_poly.pdbx_seq_one_letter_code
_entity_poly.pdbx_strand_id
1 'polypeptide(L)'
;PHLTRGDLLRSVEVVGRAHLEQAVARGRGVVLTCTHIGNWELAAVVLAHWGYTIHAVAGVQLNRWLGQAVRETKLELSIHTVAPEDGFRKLLRALEHNDLVALMVDGDIYSHGVPVEFFGREMRFPAGPGVLAQRTGALVICGYCERLEPGRFRVVIEPALDPARFPHTAALNAAVAASSERHIRSHLDQWCIFRPLWEGSPAAESEAAGAARSVEA
;
A
#
# COMPACT_ATOMS: atom_id res chain seq x y z
N PRO A 1 -6.24 24.52 17.70
CA PRO A 1 -5.43 25.01 16.61
C PRO A 1 -5.74 24.20 15.38
N HIS A 2 -6.20 24.86 14.29
CA HIS A 2 -6.46 24.19 13.02
C HIS A 2 -5.12 24.10 12.28
N LEU A 3 -4.58 22.88 12.13
CA LEU A 3 -3.42 22.63 11.28
C LEU A 3 -3.82 22.91 9.82
N THR A 4 -3.11 23.78 9.16
CA THR A 4 -3.28 23.99 7.72
C THR A 4 -2.59 22.86 6.95
N ARG A 5 -2.97 22.66 5.67
CA ARG A 5 -2.27 21.73 4.75
C ARG A 5 -0.77 22.06 4.68
N GLY A 6 -0.40 23.35 4.69
CA GLY A 6 0.99 23.77 4.69
C GLY A 6 1.75 23.39 5.96
N ASP A 7 1.10 23.44 7.13
CA ASP A 7 1.72 23.02 8.40
C ASP A 7 1.96 21.51 8.38
N LEU A 8 1.01 20.75 7.88
CA LEU A 8 1.12 19.29 7.76
C LEU A 8 2.30 18.90 6.87
N LEU A 9 2.45 19.53 5.71
CA LEU A 9 3.54 19.23 4.78
C LEU A 9 4.91 19.64 5.32
N ARG A 10 4.99 20.71 6.11
CA ARG A 10 6.23 21.10 6.80
C ARG A 10 6.66 20.13 7.89
N SER A 11 5.74 19.30 8.38
CA SER A 11 6.04 18.27 9.38
C SER A 11 6.59 16.98 8.77
N VAL A 12 6.72 16.89 7.43
CA VAL A 12 7.11 15.68 6.72
C VAL A 12 8.47 15.86 6.06
N GLU A 13 9.41 15.05 6.49
CA GLU A 13 10.67 14.81 5.77
C GLU A 13 10.44 13.83 4.63
N VAL A 14 11.06 14.02 3.47
CA VAL A 14 10.95 13.08 2.35
C VAL A 14 12.33 12.62 1.91
N VAL A 15 12.51 11.31 1.84
CA VAL A 15 13.73 10.64 1.37
C VAL A 15 13.42 9.88 0.09
N GLY A 16 14.26 10.02 -0.91
CA GLY A 16 14.16 9.25 -2.16
C GLY A 16 13.18 9.80 -3.19
N ARG A 17 12.77 11.07 -3.12
CA ARG A 17 11.89 11.72 -4.10
C ARG A 17 12.35 11.48 -5.55
N ALA A 18 13.64 11.55 -5.82
CA ALA A 18 14.21 11.32 -7.14
C ALA A 18 13.90 9.93 -7.71
N HIS A 19 13.73 8.90 -6.87
CA HIS A 19 13.36 7.57 -7.33
C HIS A 19 11.98 7.56 -7.97
N LEU A 20 11.02 8.27 -7.36
CA LEU A 20 9.67 8.41 -7.93
C LEU A 20 9.69 9.23 -9.23
N GLU A 21 10.37 10.36 -9.23
CA GLU A 21 10.47 11.23 -10.42
C GLU A 21 11.07 10.47 -11.61
N GLN A 22 12.12 9.69 -11.39
CA GLN A 22 12.75 8.84 -12.41
C GLN A 22 11.80 7.72 -12.88
N ALA A 23 11.02 7.14 -11.99
CA ALA A 23 10.07 6.10 -12.35
C ALA A 23 8.92 6.66 -13.20
N VAL A 24 8.32 7.77 -12.78
CA VAL A 24 7.24 8.45 -13.51
C VAL A 24 7.72 8.94 -14.89
N ALA A 25 8.96 9.38 -15.00
CA ALA A 25 9.54 9.82 -16.28
C ALA A 25 9.58 8.73 -17.36
N ARG A 26 9.43 7.45 -16.99
CA ARG A 26 9.28 6.34 -17.96
C ARG A 26 7.92 6.33 -18.68
N GLY A 27 6.93 7.06 -18.21
CA GLY A 27 5.63 7.22 -18.87
C GLY A 27 4.75 5.97 -18.87
N ARG A 28 4.90 5.08 -17.88
CA ARG A 28 4.13 3.81 -17.74
C ARG A 28 3.39 3.70 -16.42
N GLY A 29 3.25 4.81 -15.69
CA GLY A 29 2.77 4.84 -14.34
C GLY A 29 3.72 4.14 -13.35
N VAL A 30 3.35 4.15 -12.09
CA VAL A 30 4.13 3.52 -11.02
C VAL A 30 3.21 2.74 -10.09
N VAL A 31 3.56 1.51 -9.78
CA VAL A 31 2.93 0.75 -8.70
C VAL A 31 3.66 1.09 -7.40
N LEU A 32 2.95 1.76 -6.50
CA LEU A 32 3.43 2.03 -5.15
C LEU A 32 2.96 0.92 -4.22
N THR A 33 3.86 0.36 -3.44
CA THR A 33 3.51 -0.59 -2.38
C THR A 33 3.82 0.03 -1.03
N CYS A 34 2.94 -0.17 -0.06
CA CYS A 34 3.12 0.30 1.30
C CYS A 34 2.58 -0.70 2.32
N THR A 35 2.94 -0.49 3.56
CA THR A 35 2.51 -1.28 4.73
C THR A 35 1.72 -0.39 5.68
N HIS A 36 0.94 -0.99 6.59
CA HIS A 36 0.20 -0.26 7.62
C HIS A 36 1.12 0.23 8.75
N ILE A 37 2.21 0.95 8.39
CA ILE A 37 3.14 1.57 9.34
C ILE A 37 2.91 3.07 9.38
N GLY A 38 2.90 3.63 10.58
CA GLY A 38 2.87 5.06 10.83
C GLY A 38 1.65 5.74 10.22
N ASN A 39 1.84 6.60 9.20
CA ASN A 39 0.74 7.32 8.56
C ASN A 39 0.81 7.25 7.02
N TRP A 40 0.43 6.12 6.45
CA TRP A 40 0.41 5.91 4.97
C TRP A 40 -0.54 6.86 4.23
N GLU A 41 -1.62 7.35 4.88
CA GLU A 41 -2.52 8.35 4.30
C GLU A 41 -1.80 9.68 4.07
N LEU A 42 -0.93 10.08 5.00
CA LEU A 42 -0.11 11.28 4.87
C LEU A 42 0.89 11.16 3.71
N ALA A 43 1.45 9.97 3.46
CA ALA A 43 2.28 9.75 2.27
C ALA A 43 1.51 10.04 0.98
N ALA A 44 0.27 9.55 0.87
CA ALA A 44 -0.58 9.84 -0.29
C ALA A 44 -0.86 11.35 -0.44
N VAL A 45 -1.12 12.07 0.66
CA VAL A 45 -1.32 13.53 0.65
C VAL A 45 -0.08 14.26 0.16
N VAL A 46 1.13 13.84 0.56
CA VAL A 46 2.40 14.41 0.10
C VAL A 46 2.56 14.23 -1.41
N LEU A 47 2.33 13.02 -1.92
CA LEU A 47 2.44 12.73 -3.35
C LEU A 47 1.40 13.51 -4.17
N ALA A 48 0.18 13.60 -3.70
CA ALA A 48 -0.89 14.39 -4.31
C ALA A 48 -0.56 15.88 -4.32
N HIS A 49 0.11 16.39 -3.28
CA HIS A 49 0.60 17.78 -3.26
C HIS A 49 1.67 18.05 -4.32
N TRP A 50 2.43 17.05 -4.71
CA TRP A 50 3.39 17.17 -5.82
C TRP A 50 2.74 17.08 -7.21
N GLY A 51 1.41 16.97 -7.28
CA GLY A 51 0.63 16.93 -8.51
C GLY A 51 0.41 15.54 -9.10
N TYR A 52 0.71 14.48 -8.35
CA TYR A 52 0.43 13.12 -8.81
C TYR A 52 -1.02 12.73 -8.56
N THR A 53 -1.63 12.05 -9.53
CA THR A 53 -2.92 11.36 -9.36
C THR A 53 -2.66 9.96 -8.80
N ILE A 54 -3.39 9.58 -7.75
CA ILE A 54 -3.19 8.32 -7.03
C ILE A 54 -4.47 7.50 -7.06
N HIS A 55 -4.38 6.24 -7.45
CA HIS A 55 -5.44 5.25 -7.37
C HIS A 55 -5.11 4.24 -6.27
N ALA A 56 -5.79 4.37 -5.13
CA ALA A 56 -5.54 3.53 -3.96
C ALA A 56 -6.63 2.45 -3.83
N VAL A 57 -6.22 1.18 -3.75
CA VAL A 57 -7.14 0.10 -3.42
C VAL A 57 -7.45 0.15 -1.93
N ALA A 58 -8.74 0.26 -1.60
CA ALA A 58 -9.19 0.26 -0.22
C ALA A 58 -10.48 -0.56 -0.07
N GLY A 59 -10.57 -1.32 1.01
CA GLY A 59 -11.78 -2.04 1.39
C GLY A 59 -12.93 -1.11 1.79
N VAL A 60 -14.11 -1.70 1.91
CA VAL A 60 -15.32 -0.98 2.34
C VAL A 60 -15.20 -0.63 3.84
N GLN A 61 -15.38 0.63 4.17
CA GLN A 61 -15.42 1.04 5.57
C GLN A 61 -16.77 0.66 6.20
N LEU A 62 -16.73 0.17 7.44
CA LEU A 62 -17.91 -0.24 8.20
C LEU A 62 -18.93 0.89 8.38
N ASN A 63 -18.49 2.14 8.52
CA ASN A 63 -19.36 3.30 8.61
C ASN A 63 -19.49 3.99 7.24
N ARG A 64 -20.69 3.89 6.64
CA ARG A 64 -21.01 4.41 5.31
C ARG A 64 -20.84 5.94 5.17
N TRP A 65 -21.23 6.69 6.21
CA TRP A 65 -21.14 8.15 6.22
C TRP A 65 -19.69 8.63 6.33
N LEU A 66 -18.95 8.03 7.25
CA LEU A 66 -17.50 8.33 7.40
C LEU A 66 -16.74 7.95 6.14
N GLY A 67 -17.02 6.79 5.56
CA GLY A 67 -16.39 6.32 4.34
C GLY A 67 -16.66 7.23 3.14
N GLN A 68 -17.86 7.83 3.06
CA GLN A 68 -18.17 8.80 2.01
C GLN A 68 -17.39 10.11 2.21
N ALA A 69 -17.42 10.69 3.40
CA ALA A 69 -16.67 11.92 3.71
C ALA A 69 -15.18 11.79 3.45
N VAL A 70 -14.59 10.65 3.85
CA VAL A 70 -13.17 10.35 3.59
C VAL A 70 -12.89 10.24 2.08
N ARG A 71 -13.77 9.58 1.31
CA ARG A 71 -13.60 9.50 -0.15
C ARG A 71 -13.69 10.85 -0.84
N GLU A 72 -14.65 11.70 -0.45
CA GLU A 72 -14.80 13.05 -0.99
C GLU A 72 -13.55 13.89 -0.72
N THR A 73 -13.05 13.89 0.51
CA THR A 73 -11.80 14.58 0.87
C THR A 73 -10.59 14.06 0.08
N LYS A 74 -10.49 12.74 -0.12
CA LYS A 74 -9.43 12.14 -0.94
C LYS A 74 -9.53 12.56 -2.40
N LEU A 75 -10.74 12.59 -2.94
CA LEU A 75 -10.97 12.97 -4.34
C LEU A 75 -10.56 14.43 -4.61
N GLU A 76 -10.85 15.36 -3.70
CA GLU A 76 -10.38 16.74 -3.78
C GLU A 76 -8.84 16.85 -3.85
N LEU A 77 -8.15 15.84 -3.32
CA LEU A 77 -6.69 15.71 -3.36
C LEU A 77 -6.17 14.88 -4.54
N SER A 78 -7.01 14.55 -5.54
CA SER A 78 -6.65 13.63 -6.63
C SER A 78 -6.25 12.22 -6.15
N ILE A 79 -6.80 11.77 -5.04
CA ILE A 79 -6.64 10.41 -4.50
C ILE A 79 -7.94 9.65 -4.73
N HIS A 80 -7.96 8.77 -5.72
CA HIS A 80 -9.11 7.98 -6.12
C HIS A 80 -9.11 6.65 -5.36
N THR A 81 -10.17 6.39 -4.60
CA THR A 81 -10.36 5.08 -3.96
C THR A 81 -10.98 4.10 -4.95
N VAL A 82 -10.35 2.96 -5.14
CA VAL A 82 -10.78 1.89 -6.04
C VAL A 82 -11.22 0.69 -5.21
N ALA A 83 -12.46 0.24 -5.38
CA ALA A 83 -12.95 -0.97 -4.71
C ALA A 83 -12.25 -2.23 -5.33
N PRO A 84 -11.92 -3.24 -4.52
CA PRO A 84 -11.21 -4.42 -5.00
C PRO A 84 -11.93 -5.16 -6.13
N GLU A 85 -13.26 -5.25 -6.05
CA GLU A 85 -14.12 -5.98 -7.00
C GLU A 85 -14.08 -5.38 -8.42
N ASP A 86 -14.03 -4.05 -8.50
CA ASP A 86 -13.99 -3.30 -9.76
C ASP A 86 -12.55 -3.00 -10.24
N GLY A 87 -11.56 -3.33 -9.42
CA GLY A 87 -10.29 -2.61 -9.38
C GLY A 87 -9.36 -2.87 -10.53
N PHE A 88 -9.20 -4.11 -10.95
CA PHE A 88 -8.06 -4.45 -11.80
C PHE A 88 -8.00 -3.67 -13.12
N ARG A 89 -9.13 -3.55 -13.83
CA ARG A 89 -9.19 -2.78 -15.09
C ARG A 89 -8.97 -1.28 -14.87
N LYS A 90 -9.48 -0.73 -13.75
CA LYS A 90 -9.30 0.69 -13.39
C LYS A 90 -7.83 0.97 -13.10
N LEU A 91 -7.15 0.06 -12.39
CA LEU A 91 -5.72 0.19 -12.08
C LEU A 91 -4.84 0.09 -13.33
N LEU A 92 -5.15 -0.82 -14.27
CA LEU A 92 -4.44 -0.88 -15.55
C LEU A 92 -4.56 0.45 -16.32
N ARG A 93 -5.77 1.01 -16.43
CA ARG A 93 -5.99 2.30 -17.08
C ARG A 93 -5.25 3.44 -16.40
N ALA A 94 -5.22 3.46 -15.06
CA ALA A 94 -4.46 4.46 -14.30
C ALA A 94 -2.98 4.41 -14.68
N LEU A 95 -2.37 3.23 -14.74
CA LEU A 95 -0.98 3.06 -15.16
C LEU A 95 -0.76 3.48 -16.61
N GLU A 96 -1.69 3.20 -17.53
CA GLU A 96 -1.66 3.67 -18.92
C GLU A 96 -1.69 5.20 -19.04
N HIS A 97 -2.32 5.90 -18.08
CA HIS A 97 -2.34 7.35 -17.98
C HIS A 97 -1.13 7.94 -17.23
N ASN A 98 -0.17 7.09 -16.89
CA ASN A 98 1.02 7.47 -16.11
C ASN A 98 0.69 7.94 -14.68
N ASP A 99 -0.42 7.47 -14.10
CA ASP A 99 -0.82 7.71 -12.72
C ASP A 99 -0.11 6.75 -11.75
N LEU A 100 -0.24 7.03 -10.46
CA LEU A 100 0.27 6.17 -9.40
C LEU A 100 -0.83 5.21 -8.92
N VAL A 101 -0.51 3.93 -8.79
CA VAL A 101 -1.39 2.91 -8.21
C VAL A 101 -0.82 2.49 -6.86
N ALA A 102 -1.54 2.76 -5.77
CA ALA A 102 -1.11 2.47 -4.41
C ALA A 102 -1.80 1.21 -3.85
N LEU A 103 -1.00 0.26 -3.37
CA LEU A 103 -1.42 -1.03 -2.84
C LEU A 103 -0.83 -1.27 -1.45
N MET A 104 -1.68 -1.63 -0.48
CA MET A 104 -1.23 -2.17 0.79
C MET A 104 -0.84 -3.63 0.59
N VAL A 105 0.33 -4.03 1.14
CA VAL A 105 0.91 -5.34 0.84
C VAL A 105 1.22 -6.21 2.06
N ASP A 106 0.99 -5.73 3.25
CA ASP A 106 1.27 -6.43 4.51
C ASP A 106 0.11 -7.32 4.99
N GLY A 107 -0.67 -7.85 4.07
CA GLY A 107 -1.69 -8.85 4.33
C GLY A 107 -2.63 -9.06 3.15
N ASP A 108 -2.87 -10.31 2.78
CA ASP A 108 -3.88 -10.67 1.78
C ASP A 108 -5.24 -10.86 2.45
N ILE A 109 -6.08 -9.84 2.37
CA ILE A 109 -7.46 -9.89 2.88
C ILE A 109 -8.44 -10.57 1.91
N TYR A 110 -8.01 -10.89 0.69
CA TYR A 110 -8.89 -11.40 -0.38
C TYR A 110 -8.62 -12.86 -0.73
N SER A 111 -7.69 -13.53 -0.02
CA SER A 111 -7.33 -14.96 -0.20
C SER A 111 -6.87 -15.35 -1.61
N HIS A 112 -6.40 -14.40 -2.39
CA HIS A 112 -5.90 -14.58 -3.76
C HIS A 112 -4.40 -14.28 -3.90
N GLY A 113 -3.70 -14.26 -2.77
CA GLY A 113 -2.27 -13.98 -2.72
C GLY A 113 -1.40 -15.12 -3.23
N VAL A 114 -0.14 -14.81 -3.45
CA VAL A 114 0.91 -15.79 -3.77
C VAL A 114 1.68 -16.14 -2.51
N PRO A 115 2.18 -17.38 -2.37
CA PRO A 115 3.00 -17.74 -1.23
C PRO A 115 4.34 -16.99 -1.31
N VAL A 116 4.74 -16.36 -0.21
CA VAL A 116 6.05 -15.75 -0.01
C VAL A 116 6.54 -16.03 1.41
N GLU A 117 7.85 -16.05 1.60
CA GLU A 117 8.43 -16.02 2.93
C GLU A 117 8.36 -14.61 3.50
N PHE A 118 7.81 -14.48 4.71
CA PHE A 118 7.66 -13.21 5.41
C PHE A 118 7.83 -13.44 6.91
N PHE A 119 8.82 -12.83 7.51
CA PHE A 119 9.26 -13.08 8.89
C PHE A 119 9.66 -14.55 9.16
N GLY A 120 10.27 -15.21 8.16
CA GLY A 120 10.72 -16.61 8.28
C GLY A 120 9.60 -17.64 8.23
N ARG A 121 8.39 -17.24 7.85
CA ARG A 121 7.22 -18.12 7.67
C ARG A 121 6.56 -17.84 6.33
N GLU A 122 6.01 -18.88 5.72
CA GLU A 122 5.19 -18.70 4.53
C GLU A 122 3.88 -17.98 4.87
N MET A 123 3.53 -16.96 4.08
CA MET A 123 2.22 -16.31 4.12
C MET A 123 1.71 -16.03 2.70
N ARG A 124 0.42 -15.81 2.56
CA ARG A 124 -0.17 -15.30 1.33
C ARG A 124 0.06 -13.80 1.22
N PHE A 125 0.78 -13.40 0.17
CA PHE A 125 1.11 -12.00 -0.11
C PHE A 125 0.31 -11.51 -1.32
N PRO A 126 -0.22 -10.28 -1.34
CA PRO A 126 -1.01 -9.78 -2.46
C PRO A 126 -0.27 -9.91 -3.79
N ALA A 127 -0.90 -10.55 -4.78
CA ALA A 127 -0.31 -10.73 -6.11
C ALA A 127 -0.28 -9.45 -6.95
N GLY A 128 -1.11 -8.47 -6.58
CA GLY A 128 -1.37 -7.23 -7.33
C GLY A 128 -0.13 -6.50 -7.83
N PRO A 129 0.85 -6.21 -6.99
CA PRO A 129 2.03 -5.45 -7.39
C PRO A 129 2.77 -6.07 -8.58
N GLY A 130 3.11 -7.35 -8.48
CA GLY A 130 3.82 -8.04 -9.54
C GLY A 130 2.99 -8.24 -10.80
N VAL A 131 1.69 -8.54 -10.66
CA VAL A 131 0.79 -8.72 -11.81
C VAL A 131 0.62 -7.43 -12.60
N LEU A 132 0.37 -6.31 -11.93
CA LEU A 132 0.24 -5.00 -12.57
C LEU A 132 1.54 -4.61 -13.26
N ALA A 133 2.66 -4.69 -12.54
CA ALA A 133 3.97 -4.32 -13.07
C ALA A 133 4.36 -5.13 -14.31
N GLN A 134 4.22 -6.45 -14.29
CA GLN A 134 4.58 -7.27 -15.44
C GLN A 134 3.67 -7.06 -16.64
N ARG A 135 2.38 -6.76 -16.43
CA ARG A 135 1.45 -6.50 -17.53
C ARG A 135 1.65 -5.14 -18.21
N THR A 136 2.04 -4.12 -17.45
CA THR A 136 2.13 -2.74 -17.96
C THR A 136 3.56 -2.30 -18.21
N GLY A 137 4.55 -2.96 -17.60
CA GLY A 137 5.93 -2.51 -17.55
C GLY A 137 6.14 -1.34 -16.58
N ALA A 138 5.14 -1.02 -15.74
CA ALA A 138 5.27 -0.05 -14.68
C ALA A 138 6.32 -0.48 -13.66
N LEU A 139 7.11 0.46 -13.17
CA LEU A 139 8.04 0.18 -12.07
C LEU A 139 7.28 0.02 -10.76
N VAL A 140 7.83 -0.81 -9.85
CA VAL A 140 7.30 -0.94 -8.49
C VAL A 140 8.20 -0.17 -7.54
N ILE A 141 7.61 0.68 -6.69
CA ILE A 141 8.32 1.41 -5.64
C ILE A 141 7.72 1.02 -4.30
N CYS A 142 8.55 0.56 -3.38
CA CYS A 142 8.19 0.40 -1.99
C CYS A 142 8.30 1.76 -1.29
N GLY A 143 7.22 2.20 -0.66
CA GLY A 143 7.16 3.48 0.04
C GLY A 143 6.52 3.33 1.42
N TYR A 144 7.00 4.13 2.37
CA TYR A 144 6.61 4.04 3.76
C TYR A 144 6.45 5.45 4.35
N CYS A 145 5.62 5.58 5.38
CA CYS A 145 5.51 6.82 6.14
C CYS A 145 5.62 6.56 7.63
N GLU A 146 6.82 6.66 8.14
CA GLU A 146 7.14 6.45 9.55
C GLU A 146 6.93 7.72 10.39
N ARG A 147 6.56 7.54 11.64
CA ARG A 147 6.51 8.61 12.64
C ARG A 147 7.87 8.70 13.32
N LEU A 148 8.48 9.87 13.30
CA LEU A 148 9.76 10.14 13.95
C LEU A 148 9.54 10.52 15.42
N GLU A 149 8.66 11.49 15.65
CA GLU A 149 8.27 12.02 16.96
C GLU A 149 6.87 12.61 16.86
N PRO A 150 6.22 13.02 17.94
CA PRO A 150 4.90 13.61 17.90
C PRO A 150 4.80 14.77 16.90
N GLY A 151 3.94 14.60 15.89
CA GLY A 151 3.70 15.59 14.83
C GLY A 151 4.77 15.64 13.74
N ARG A 152 5.80 14.76 13.75
CA ARG A 152 6.81 14.68 12.70
C ARG A 152 6.85 13.32 12.04
N PHE A 153 6.96 13.32 10.72
CA PHE A 153 6.91 12.10 9.89
C PHE A 153 8.04 12.10 8.86
N ARG A 154 8.36 10.91 8.38
CA ARG A 154 9.26 10.73 7.24
C ARG A 154 8.59 9.83 6.20
N VAL A 155 8.49 10.32 4.99
CA VAL A 155 8.12 9.50 3.82
C VAL A 155 9.40 9.00 3.17
N VAL A 156 9.52 7.68 3.09
CA VAL A 156 10.63 6.99 2.43
C VAL A 156 10.14 6.41 1.12
N ILE A 157 10.86 6.70 0.04
CA ILE A 157 10.59 6.20 -1.31
C ILE A 157 11.83 5.42 -1.74
N GLU A 158 11.74 4.09 -1.76
CA GLU A 158 12.86 3.22 -2.11
C GLU A 158 13.20 3.28 -3.62
N PRO A 159 14.39 2.82 -4.03
CA PRO A 159 14.71 2.62 -5.43
C PRO A 159 13.70 1.71 -6.12
N ALA A 160 13.35 2.05 -7.36
CA ALA A 160 12.35 1.32 -8.12
C ALA A 160 12.81 -0.10 -8.51
N LEU A 161 11.93 -1.06 -8.35
CA LEU A 161 12.08 -2.42 -8.86
C LEU A 161 11.57 -2.45 -10.31
N ASP A 162 12.43 -2.83 -11.24
CA ASP A 162 12.07 -2.98 -12.65
C ASP A 162 11.55 -4.40 -12.90
N PRO A 163 10.27 -4.57 -13.31
CA PRO A 163 9.70 -5.90 -13.52
C PRO A 163 10.47 -6.74 -14.55
N ALA A 164 11.16 -6.11 -15.50
CA ALA A 164 11.96 -6.80 -16.51
C ALA A 164 13.20 -7.54 -15.91
N ARG A 165 13.58 -7.21 -14.68
CA ARG A 165 14.70 -7.87 -13.98
C ARG A 165 14.27 -9.10 -13.18
N PHE A 166 12.98 -9.42 -13.16
CA PHE A 166 12.45 -10.56 -12.40
C PHE A 166 11.89 -11.61 -13.36
N PRO A 167 12.20 -12.90 -13.16
CA PRO A 167 11.81 -13.96 -14.07
C PRO A 167 10.30 -14.18 -14.12
N HIS A 168 9.59 -13.87 -13.03
CA HIS A 168 8.14 -14.03 -12.91
C HIS A 168 7.58 -13.18 -11.77
N THR A 169 6.24 -13.01 -11.76
CA THR A 169 5.47 -12.22 -10.78
C THR A 169 5.82 -12.56 -9.32
N ALA A 170 5.94 -13.85 -8.99
CA ALA A 170 6.25 -14.27 -7.61
C ALA A 170 7.62 -13.77 -7.13
N ALA A 171 8.64 -13.77 -8.00
CA ALA A 171 9.97 -13.25 -7.65
C ALA A 171 9.94 -11.74 -7.36
N LEU A 172 9.17 -10.97 -8.14
CA LEU A 172 8.99 -9.54 -7.89
C LEU A 172 8.23 -9.30 -6.58
N ASN A 173 7.15 -10.05 -6.32
CA ASN A 173 6.40 -9.94 -5.08
C ASN A 173 7.25 -10.36 -3.86
N ALA A 174 8.13 -11.35 -3.99
CA ALA A 174 9.07 -11.71 -2.92
C ALA A 174 10.05 -10.55 -2.61
N ALA A 175 10.52 -9.83 -3.63
CA ALA A 175 11.36 -8.64 -3.41
C ALA A 175 10.60 -7.51 -2.70
N VAL A 176 9.33 -7.29 -3.05
CA VAL A 176 8.44 -6.35 -2.35
C VAL A 176 8.23 -6.78 -0.90
N ALA A 177 7.96 -8.07 -0.66
CA ALA A 177 7.78 -8.61 0.69
C ALA A 177 9.06 -8.43 1.54
N ALA A 178 10.23 -8.73 0.99
CA ALA A 178 11.51 -8.55 1.67
C ALA A 178 11.78 -7.07 2.02
N SER A 179 11.42 -6.13 1.15
CA SER A 179 11.48 -4.70 1.45
C SER A 179 10.54 -4.34 2.60
N SER A 180 9.29 -4.77 2.53
CA SER A 180 8.27 -4.54 3.56
C SER A 180 8.72 -5.11 4.92
N GLU A 181 9.26 -6.32 4.93
CA GLU A 181 9.76 -6.96 6.15
C GLU A 181 10.89 -6.16 6.79
N ARG A 182 11.88 -5.73 6.01
CA ARG A 182 12.98 -4.90 6.54
C ARG A 182 12.46 -3.64 7.22
N HIS A 183 11.50 -2.97 6.57
CA HIS A 183 10.93 -1.73 7.12
C HIS A 183 10.11 -1.99 8.38
N ILE A 184 9.25 -3.02 8.37
CA ILE A 184 8.46 -3.41 9.55
C ILE A 184 9.35 -3.76 10.73
N ARG A 185 10.42 -4.56 10.52
CA ARG A 185 11.37 -4.93 11.59
C ARG A 185 11.97 -3.73 12.30
N SER A 186 12.20 -2.64 11.58
CA SER A 186 12.75 -1.40 12.13
C SER A 186 11.71 -0.53 12.84
N HIS A 187 10.40 -0.80 12.66
CA HIS A 187 9.30 0.05 13.13
C HIS A 187 8.11 -0.79 13.64
N LEU A 188 8.38 -1.88 14.36
CA LEU A 188 7.35 -2.80 14.89
C LEU A 188 6.33 -2.09 15.77
N ASP A 189 6.75 -1.08 16.51
CA ASP A 189 5.92 -0.24 17.38
C ASP A 189 4.92 0.64 16.61
N GLN A 190 5.09 0.76 15.29
CA GLN A 190 4.22 1.54 14.40
C GLN A 190 3.39 0.68 13.45
N TRP A 191 3.56 -0.62 13.48
CA TRP A 191 2.86 -1.52 12.57
C TRP A 191 1.45 -1.85 13.07
N CYS A 192 0.44 -1.41 12.32
CA CYS A 192 -0.97 -1.41 12.73
C CYS A 192 -1.77 -2.60 12.16
N ILE A 193 -1.19 -3.80 12.08
CA ILE A 193 -1.91 -5.02 11.73
C ILE A 193 -2.25 -5.78 13.01
N PHE A 194 -3.53 -5.86 13.33
CA PHE A 194 -4.06 -6.49 14.55
C PHE A 194 -4.84 -7.78 14.26
N ARG A 195 -4.46 -8.49 13.21
CA ARG A 195 -5.06 -9.78 12.81
C ARG A 195 -3.96 -10.80 12.54
N PRO A 196 -4.28 -12.10 12.62
CA PRO A 196 -3.35 -13.15 12.21
C PRO A 196 -2.96 -13.00 10.75
N LEU A 197 -1.67 -13.08 10.46
CA LEU A 197 -1.16 -13.05 9.09
C LEU A 197 -0.77 -14.43 8.56
N TRP A 198 -0.54 -15.37 9.48
CA TRP A 198 -0.09 -16.71 9.15
C TRP A 198 -1.16 -17.73 9.52
N GLU A 199 -1.44 -18.68 8.61
CA GLU A 199 -2.32 -19.82 8.88
C GLU A 199 -1.76 -20.66 10.04
N GLY A 200 -2.65 -21.26 10.84
CA GLY A 200 -2.28 -22.07 12.00
C GLY A 200 -1.70 -21.28 13.18
N SER A 201 -1.87 -19.96 13.24
CA SER A 201 -1.63 -19.22 14.46
C SER A 201 -2.82 -19.39 15.43
N PRO A 202 -2.61 -19.43 16.77
CA PRO A 202 -3.72 -19.57 17.74
C PRO A 202 -4.82 -18.52 17.58
N ALA A 203 -4.47 -17.33 17.11
CA ALA A 203 -5.43 -16.26 16.83
C ALA A 203 -6.24 -16.51 15.55
N ALA A 204 -5.64 -17.11 14.50
CA ALA A 204 -6.36 -17.48 13.28
C ALA A 204 -7.41 -18.56 13.52
N GLU A 205 -7.11 -19.52 14.40
CA GLU A 205 -8.04 -20.58 14.82
C GLU A 205 -9.22 -19.99 15.61
N SER A 206 -8.97 -18.99 16.47
CA SER A 206 -10.01 -18.29 17.23
C SER A 206 -10.95 -17.46 16.35
N GLU A 207 -10.43 -16.77 15.33
CA GLU A 207 -11.25 -16.00 14.37
C GLU A 207 -12.10 -16.93 13.49
N ALA A 208 -11.53 -18.03 13.00
CA ALA A 208 -12.26 -19.03 12.23
C ALA A 208 -13.40 -19.67 13.05
N ALA A 209 -13.16 -19.97 14.34
CA ALA A 209 -14.16 -20.47 15.25
C ALA A 209 -15.23 -19.44 15.61
N GLY A 210 -14.88 -18.15 15.68
CA GLY A 210 -15.82 -17.05 15.90
C GLY A 210 -16.72 -16.79 14.68
N ALA A 211 -16.16 -16.82 13.49
CA ALA A 211 -16.90 -16.66 12.24
C ALA A 211 -17.90 -17.80 11.99
N ALA A 212 -17.54 -19.04 12.32
CA ALA A 212 -18.44 -20.19 12.21
C ALA A 212 -19.67 -20.08 13.12
N ARG A 213 -19.51 -19.54 14.33
CA ARG A 213 -20.63 -19.34 15.29
C ARG A 213 -21.57 -18.20 14.92
N SER A 214 -21.09 -17.20 14.16
CA SER A 214 -21.93 -16.06 13.72
C SER A 214 -22.77 -16.38 12.47
N VAL A 215 -22.51 -17.50 11.78
CA VAL A 215 -23.31 -17.98 10.63
C VAL A 215 -24.46 -18.92 11.10
N GLU A 216 -24.37 -19.48 12.31
CA GLU A 216 -25.37 -20.38 12.88
C GLU A 216 -26.37 -19.69 13.83
N ALA A 217 -26.27 -18.38 14.05
CA ALA A 217 -27.14 -17.55 14.87
C ALA A 217 -27.98 -16.60 14.02
#